data_a6955e933e48661de2d5a4b564f26085
#
_entry.id   a6955e933e48661de2d5a4b564f26085
#
_cell.length_a   1.000
_cell.length_b   1.000
_cell.length_c   1.000
_cell.angle_alpha   90.00
_cell.angle_beta   90.00
_cell.angle_gamma   90.00
#
_symmetry.space_group_name_H-M   'P 1'
#
loop_
_entity.id
_entity.type
_entity.pdbx_description
1 polymer ?
#
loop_
_entity_poly.entity_id
_entity_poly.type
_entity_poly.pdbx_seq_one_letter_code
_entity_poly.pdbx_strand_id
1 'polypeptide(L)'
;VSFAFETFLPNPGDYSFLYTGDLSNLTTKWWITKENITENGMYGQHGILYNNTIWHAFAGTLLVAVCCALLAGTIGTLIGYAVAKNRRSRWASYVNGVAFLPYLMPSIAVGAAFFILFSNEHINLFNTYTLLIIAGTIKYIPFASRSALNSMLQISNEIEEAAIIQDIPWTKRMFRIIIPIQKSAIISGYMLPFMTCLRELSLFLLLCTQGFILSTTLDYFDE
;
A
#
# COMPACT_ATOMS: atom_id res chain seq x y z
N VAL A 1 1.68 -21.43 -3.58
CA VAL A 1 0.89 -22.64 -3.91
C VAL A 1 0.58 -23.42 -2.65
N SER A 2 1.56 -23.71 -1.75
CA SER A 2 1.33 -24.48 -0.51
C SER A 2 0.28 -23.86 0.41
N PHE A 3 0.33 -22.57 0.71
CA PHE A 3 -0.68 -21.89 1.55
C PHE A 3 -2.11 -22.00 1.00
N ALA A 4 -2.28 -22.02 -0.33
CA ALA A 4 -3.62 -22.16 -0.91
C ALA A 4 -4.19 -23.57 -0.68
N PHE A 5 -3.34 -24.60 -0.61
CA PHE A 5 -3.76 -25.96 -0.29
C PHE A 5 -4.03 -26.14 1.20
N GLU A 6 -3.28 -25.50 2.08
CA GLU A 6 -3.51 -25.53 3.54
C GLU A 6 -4.91 -25.10 3.93
N THR A 7 -5.50 -24.13 3.22
CA THR A 7 -6.86 -23.66 3.50
C THR A 7 -7.94 -24.70 3.21
N PHE A 8 -7.63 -25.78 2.54
CA PHE A 8 -8.54 -26.89 2.26
C PHE A 8 -8.24 -28.14 3.10
N LEU A 9 -7.21 -28.12 3.96
CA LEU A 9 -6.88 -29.23 4.83
C LEU A 9 -7.76 -29.22 6.09
N PRO A 10 -8.18 -30.41 6.58
CA PRO A 10 -8.90 -30.53 7.83
C PRO A 10 -8.06 -30.12 9.05
N ASN A 11 -6.76 -30.42 9.01
CA ASN A 11 -5.80 -30.02 10.03
C ASN A 11 -4.60 -29.30 9.37
N PRO A 12 -4.14 -28.17 9.94
CA PRO A 12 -2.95 -27.49 9.47
C PRO A 12 -1.71 -28.43 9.46
N GLY A 13 -0.97 -28.44 8.36
CA GLY A 13 0.24 -29.24 8.24
C GLY A 13 0.05 -30.73 7.89
N ASP A 14 -1.16 -31.21 7.71
CA ASP A 14 -1.42 -32.60 7.26
C ASP A 14 -1.36 -32.69 5.73
N TYR A 15 -0.16 -32.96 5.21
CA TYR A 15 0.09 -33.16 3.79
C TYR A 15 0.01 -34.63 3.34
N SER A 16 -0.67 -35.49 4.11
CA SER A 16 -0.82 -36.94 3.80
C SER A 16 -1.41 -37.19 2.42
N PHE A 17 -2.29 -36.30 1.93
CA PHE A 17 -2.88 -36.39 0.60
C PHE A 17 -1.84 -36.35 -0.55
N LEU A 18 -0.68 -35.75 -0.34
CA LEU A 18 0.41 -35.73 -1.33
C LEU A 18 1.04 -37.11 -1.54
N TYR A 19 1.00 -37.98 -0.53
CA TYR A 19 1.57 -39.32 -0.58
C TYR A 19 0.52 -40.39 -0.91
N THR A 20 -0.71 -40.16 -0.48
CA THR A 20 -1.81 -41.14 -0.68
C THR A 20 -2.59 -40.87 -1.97
N GLY A 21 -2.52 -39.67 -2.53
CA GLY A 21 -3.34 -39.25 -3.67
C GLY A 21 -4.83 -39.12 -3.36
N ASP A 22 -5.22 -39.22 -2.10
CA ASP A 22 -6.61 -39.17 -1.65
C ASP A 22 -7.02 -37.74 -1.36
N LEU A 23 -7.88 -37.19 -2.22
CA LEU A 23 -8.43 -35.84 -2.11
C LEU A 23 -9.76 -35.81 -1.35
N SER A 24 -10.27 -36.94 -0.87
CA SER A 24 -11.57 -37.04 -0.17
C SER A 24 -11.59 -36.28 1.15
N ASN A 25 -10.42 -36.05 1.75
CA ASN A 25 -10.26 -35.35 3.02
C ASN A 25 -10.19 -33.81 2.88
N LEU A 26 -10.23 -33.26 1.65
CA LEU A 26 -10.24 -31.82 1.48
C LEU A 26 -11.58 -31.23 1.94
N THR A 27 -11.49 -30.18 2.75
CA THR A 27 -12.66 -29.52 3.35
C THR A 27 -12.74 -28.05 2.97
N THR A 28 -13.95 -27.54 2.78
CA THR A 28 -14.21 -26.10 2.62
C THR A 28 -14.71 -25.46 3.92
N LYS A 29 -14.63 -26.20 5.05
CA LYS A 29 -15.13 -25.80 6.36
C LYS A 29 -14.66 -24.40 6.76
N TRP A 30 -13.37 -24.12 6.59
CA TRP A 30 -12.76 -22.85 6.96
C TRP A 30 -13.28 -21.64 6.15
N TRP A 31 -13.88 -21.90 5.00
CA TRP A 31 -14.41 -20.86 4.12
C TRP A 31 -15.90 -20.57 4.33
N ILE A 32 -16.72 -21.63 4.49
CA ILE A 32 -18.17 -21.55 4.30
C ILE A 32 -18.95 -21.78 5.59
N THR A 33 -18.32 -22.23 6.68
CA THR A 33 -19.03 -22.57 7.91
C THR A 33 -19.64 -21.33 8.57
N LYS A 34 -20.95 -21.35 8.82
CA LYS A 34 -21.68 -20.28 9.51
C LYS A 34 -21.62 -20.43 11.03
N GLU A 35 -21.40 -21.63 11.51
CA GLU A 35 -21.27 -21.94 12.95
C GLU A 35 -19.86 -21.61 13.42
N ASN A 36 -19.73 -21.34 14.73
CA ASN A 36 -18.43 -21.11 15.32
C ASN A 36 -17.58 -22.38 15.25
N ILE A 37 -16.40 -22.29 14.65
CA ILE A 37 -15.44 -23.40 14.56
C ILE A 37 -14.65 -23.42 15.87
N THR A 38 -14.94 -24.42 16.73
CA THR A 38 -14.29 -24.54 18.05
C THR A 38 -13.20 -25.61 18.12
N GLU A 39 -12.89 -26.25 16.99
CA GLU A 39 -11.90 -27.32 16.94
C GLU A 39 -10.45 -26.74 16.89
N ASN A 40 -9.55 -27.42 17.56
CA ASN A 40 -8.09 -27.17 17.55
C ASN A 40 -7.63 -25.78 18.03
N GLY A 41 -8.29 -25.23 19.06
CA GLY A 41 -7.84 -23.98 19.69
C GLY A 41 -8.28 -22.71 18.97
N MET A 42 -8.98 -22.79 17.86
CA MET A 42 -9.63 -21.63 17.27
C MET A 42 -10.83 -21.19 18.13
N TYR A 43 -10.80 -19.94 18.56
CA TYR A 43 -11.78 -19.31 19.46
C TYR A 43 -13.14 -19.08 18.80
N GLY A 44 -13.84 -20.13 18.38
CA GLY A 44 -15.22 -20.05 17.93
C GLY A 44 -15.47 -19.04 16.79
N GLN A 45 -14.57 -18.95 15.81
CA GLN A 45 -14.70 -18.04 14.68
C GLN A 45 -15.56 -18.65 13.57
N HIS A 46 -16.31 -17.81 12.89
CA HIS A 46 -17.01 -18.19 11.66
C HIS A 46 -16.02 -18.42 10.52
N GLY A 47 -16.42 -19.20 9.52
CA GLY A 47 -15.62 -19.31 8.27
C GLY A 47 -15.37 -17.94 7.63
N ILE A 48 -14.26 -17.82 6.89
CA ILE A 48 -13.75 -16.55 6.33
C ILE A 48 -14.85 -15.74 5.63
N LEU A 49 -15.73 -16.37 4.86
CA LEU A 49 -16.81 -15.70 4.12
C LEU A 49 -17.91 -15.12 5.03
N TYR A 50 -18.06 -15.61 6.24
CA TYR A 50 -19.07 -15.15 7.20
C TYR A 50 -18.47 -14.36 8.35
N ASN A 51 -17.15 -14.21 8.41
CA ASN A 51 -16.48 -13.44 9.44
C ASN A 51 -16.50 -11.95 9.09
N ASN A 52 -17.39 -11.21 9.73
CA ASN A 52 -17.58 -9.78 9.52
C ASN A 52 -16.31 -8.96 9.85
N THR A 53 -15.54 -9.40 10.84
CA THR A 53 -14.28 -8.73 11.25
C THR A 53 -13.26 -8.75 10.12
N ILE A 54 -13.11 -9.87 9.42
CA ILE A 54 -12.21 -10.01 8.29
C ILE A 54 -12.65 -9.09 7.14
N TRP A 55 -13.94 -9.03 6.84
CA TRP A 55 -14.46 -8.18 5.77
C TRP A 55 -14.33 -6.69 6.08
N HIS A 56 -14.56 -6.27 7.33
CA HIS A 56 -14.32 -4.89 7.76
C HIS A 56 -12.82 -4.54 7.66
N ALA A 57 -11.95 -5.40 8.13
CA ALA A 57 -10.51 -5.21 8.04
C ALA A 57 -10.02 -5.18 6.58
N PHE A 58 -10.57 -6.02 5.70
CA PHE A 58 -10.29 -6.00 4.26
C PHE A 58 -10.72 -4.68 3.61
N ALA A 59 -11.93 -4.21 3.91
CA ALA A 59 -12.42 -2.92 3.40
C ALA A 59 -11.56 -1.76 3.90
N GLY A 60 -11.15 -1.78 5.18
CA GLY A 60 -10.23 -0.81 5.76
C GLY A 60 -8.86 -0.80 5.05
N THR A 61 -8.29 -1.97 4.80
CA THR A 61 -7.04 -2.12 4.04
C THR A 61 -7.16 -1.52 2.64
N LEU A 62 -8.24 -1.85 1.95
CA LEU A 62 -8.47 -1.34 0.59
C LEU A 62 -8.61 0.18 0.57
N LEU A 63 -9.36 0.74 1.52
CA LEU A 63 -9.52 2.18 1.68
C LEU A 63 -8.17 2.88 1.91
N VAL A 64 -7.38 2.39 2.88
CA VAL A 64 -6.05 2.95 3.18
C VAL A 64 -5.13 2.85 1.97
N ALA A 65 -5.08 1.68 1.32
CA ALA A 65 -4.21 1.46 0.16
C ALA A 65 -4.58 2.37 -1.02
N VAL A 66 -5.87 2.54 -1.33
CA VAL A 66 -6.33 3.44 -2.41
C VAL A 66 -6.01 4.89 -2.07
N CYS A 67 -6.32 5.34 -0.86
CA CYS A 67 -6.01 6.72 -0.43
C CYS A 67 -4.50 7.00 -0.44
N CYS A 68 -3.68 6.09 0.10
CA CYS A 68 -2.22 6.21 0.06
C CYS A 68 -1.70 6.26 -1.38
N ALA A 69 -2.19 5.39 -2.26
CA ALA A 69 -1.79 5.36 -3.65
C ALA A 69 -2.13 6.65 -4.39
N LEU A 70 -3.34 7.18 -4.19
CA LEU A 70 -3.76 8.44 -4.78
C LEU A 70 -2.92 9.62 -4.29
N LEU A 71 -2.70 9.74 -3.00
CA LEU A 71 -1.91 10.84 -2.42
C LEU A 71 -0.42 10.70 -2.77
N ALA A 72 0.18 9.52 -2.55
CA ALA A 72 1.59 9.30 -2.88
C ALA A 72 1.85 9.39 -4.38
N GLY A 73 0.92 8.89 -5.21
CA GLY A 73 0.99 8.96 -6.66
C GLY A 73 0.94 10.40 -7.18
N THR A 74 0.00 11.21 -6.70
CA THR A 74 -0.13 12.63 -7.11
C THR A 74 1.06 13.46 -6.64
N ILE A 75 1.39 13.40 -5.34
CA ILE A 75 2.52 14.16 -4.77
C ILE A 75 3.83 13.70 -5.41
N GLY A 76 4.05 12.39 -5.53
CA GLY A 76 5.25 11.83 -6.15
C GLY A 76 5.40 12.22 -7.62
N THR A 77 4.31 12.21 -8.39
CA THR A 77 4.33 12.66 -9.79
C THR A 77 4.70 14.14 -9.91
N LEU A 78 4.17 15.00 -9.06
CA LEU A 78 4.52 16.42 -9.02
C LEU A 78 5.98 16.65 -8.63
N ILE A 79 6.49 15.92 -7.63
CA ILE A 79 7.89 15.96 -7.23
C ILE A 79 8.79 15.51 -8.40
N GLY A 80 8.47 14.36 -9.02
CA GLY A 80 9.23 13.84 -10.16
C GLY A 80 9.29 14.82 -11.32
N TYR A 81 8.16 15.45 -11.65
CA TYR A 81 8.10 16.51 -12.67
C TYR A 81 8.96 17.72 -12.30
N ALA A 82 8.80 18.25 -11.09
CA ALA A 82 9.55 19.42 -10.63
C ALA A 82 11.08 19.18 -10.64
N VAL A 83 11.51 18.00 -10.20
CA VAL A 83 12.92 17.58 -10.21
C VAL A 83 13.43 17.41 -11.63
N ALA A 84 12.66 16.78 -12.53
CA ALA A 84 13.06 16.58 -13.91
C ALA A 84 13.31 17.91 -14.65
N LYS A 85 12.44 18.89 -14.43
CA LYS A 85 12.54 20.22 -15.07
C LYS A 85 13.66 21.09 -14.53
N ASN A 86 14.03 20.93 -13.28
CA ASN A 86 15.02 21.76 -12.61
C ASN A 86 16.33 21.00 -12.29
N ARG A 87 16.73 20.00 -13.08
CA ARG A 87 17.87 19.10 -12.82
C ARG A 87 19.17 19.79 -12.43
N ARG A 88 19.44 20.99 -12.97
CA ARG A 88 20.66 21.75 -12.67
C ARG A 88 20.59 22.52 -11.35
N SER A 89 19.42 22.64 -10.75
CA SER A 89 19.22 23.35 -9.49
C SER A 89 19.63 22.48 -8.30
N ARG A 90 20.34 23.07 -7.33
CA ARG A 90 20.63 22.44 -6.03
C ARG A 90 19.35 22.07 -5.26
N TRP A 91 18.30 22.89 -5.42
CA TRP A 91 16.99 22.62 -4.80
C TRP A 91 16.35 21.36 -5.32
N ALA A 92 16.44 21.08 -6.62
CA ALA A 92 15.91 19.84 -7.19
C ALA A 92 16.62 18.61 -6.64
N SER A 93 17.93 18.67 -6.47
CA SER A 93 18.71 17.60 -5.84
C SER A 93 18.30 17.40 -4.37
N TYR A 94 18.12 18.48 -3.63
CA TYR A 94 17.67 18.43 -2.24
C TYR A 94 16.26 17.80 -2.11
N VAL A 95 15.29 18.30 -2.87
CA VAL A 95 13.91 17.77 -2.87
C VAL A 95 13.89 16.29 -3.25
N ASN A 96 14.68 15.89 -4.25
CA ASN A 96 14.78 14.48 -4.65
C ASN A 96 15.38 13.61 -3.54
N GLY A 97 16.38 14.12 -2.81
CA GLY A 97 16.98 13.44 -1.65
C GLY A 97 16.00 13.29 -0.51
N VAL A 98 15.32 14.37 -0.12
CA VAL A 98 14.33 14.37 0.97
C VAL A 98 13.15 13.45 0.64
N ALA A 99 12.66 13.49 -0.61
CA ALA A 99 11.58 12.62 -1.05
C ALA A 99 11.97 11.13 -1.01
N PHE A 100 13.27 10.80 -1.04
CA PHE A 100 13.77 9.43 -1.00
C PHE A 100 14.05 8.92 0.42
N LEU A 101 14.21 9.80 1.40
CA LEU A 101 14.53 9.45 2.79
C LEU A 101 13.61 8.38 3.40
N PRO A 102 12.27 8.47 3.27
CA PRO A 102 11.37 7.49 3.87
C PRO A 102 11.60 6.05 3.37
N TYR A 103 12.11 5.90 2.16
CA TYR A 103 12.44 4.58 1.62
C TYR A 103 13.64 3.92 2.32
N LEU A 104 14.60 4.71 2.75
CA LEU A 104 15.82 4.23 3.43
C LEU A 104 15.55 3.80 4.88
N MET A 105 14.45 4.25 5.47
CA MET A 105 14.12 3.94 6.85
C MET A 105 13.34 2.61 6.93
N PRO A 106 13.68 1.72 7.89
CA PRO A 106 12.85 0.56 8.18
C PRO A 106 11.42 0.96 8.51
N SER A 107 10.42 0.21 8.01
CA SER A 107 8.99 0.53 8.21
C SER A 107 8.63 0.66 9.69
N ILE A 108 9.16 -0.23 10.53
CA ILE A 108 8.94 -0.20 11.97
C ILE A 108 9.48 1.08 12.63
N ALA A 109 10.62 1.60 12.19
CA ALA A 109 11.19 2.84 12.70
C ALA A 109 10.34 4.06 12.34
N VAL A 110 9.81 4.08 11.10
CA VAL A 110 8.86 5.11 10.66
C VAL A 110 7.57 5.02 11.50
N GLY A 111 7.04 3.81 11.71
CA GLY A 111 5.86 3.58 12.55
C GLY A 111 6.06 4.09 13.98
N ALA A 112 7.21 3.77 14.61
CA ALA A 112 7.56 4.24 15.95
C ALA A 112 7.64 5.78 16.02
N ALA A 113 8.23 6.42 15.02
CA ALA A 113 8.31 7.88 14.97
C ALA A 113 6.90 8.52 14.88
N PHE A 114 6.03 7.98 14.03
CA PHE A 114 4.64 8.43 13.94
C PHE A 114 3.84 8.15 15.21
N PHE A 115 4.07 7.01 15.85
CA PHE A 115 3.45 6.68 17.12
C PHE A 115 3.82 7.73 18.19
N ILE A 116 5.10 8.04 18.36
CA ILE A 116 5.57 9.04 19.33
C ILE A 116 4.98 10.43 19.04
N LEU A 117 4.92 10.83 17.77
CA LEU A 117 4.43 12.15 17.39
C LEU A 117 2.91 12.32 17.58
N PHE A 118 2.13 11.28 17.31
CA PHE A 118 0.66 11.36 17.21
C PHE A 118 -0.09 10.63 18.33
N SER A 119 0.63 10.00 19.28
CA SER A 119 0.05 9.42 20.48
C SER A 119 -0.08 10.44 21.63
N ASN A 120 0.25 11.71 21.39
CA ASN A 120 0.16 12.77 22.39
C ASN A 120 -1.29 13.23 22.57
N GLU A 121 -1.68 13.61 23.80
CA GLU A 121 -3.03 14.07 24.15
C GLU A 121 -3.54 15.25 23.33
N HIS A 122 -2.63 16.09 22.81
CA HIS A 122 -2.98 17.27 22.00
C HIS A 122 -3.31 16.94 20.54
N ILE A 123 -2.78 15.82 20.01
CA ILE A 123 -2.98 15.40 18.60
C ILE A 123 -3.35 13.91 18.62
N ASN A 124 -4.53 13.61 19.12
CA ASN A 124 -4.99 12.23 19.22
C ASN A 124 -5.46 11.69 17.86
N LEU A 125 -4.48 11.35 17.00
CA LEU A 125 -4.71 10.66 15.72
C LEU A 125 -4.39 9.17 15.77
N PHE A 126 -3.92 8.68 16.91
CA PHE A 126 -3.63 7.26 17.10
C PHE A 126 -4.89 6.43 16.86
N ASN A 127 -4.71 5.26 16.25
CA ASN A 127 -5.80 4.33 15.93
C ASN A 127 -6.86 4.92 15.00
N THR A 128 -6.45 5.73 14.02
CA THR A 128 -7.33 6.30 12.99
C THR A 128 -6.85 5.98 11.58
N TYR A 129 -7.78 5.80 10.65
CA TYR A 129 -7.46 5.67 9.22
C TYR A 129 -6.66 6.85 8.68
N THR A 130 -6.89 8.05 9.21
CA THR A 130 -6.16 9.27 8.80
C THR A 130 -4.68 9.14 9.06
N LEU A 131 -4.29 8.64 10.25
CA LEU A 131 -2.87 8.44 10.58
C LEU A 131 -2.24 7.40 9.67
N LEU A 132 -2.93 6.28 9.40
CA LEU A 132 -2.45 5.23 8.50
C LEU A 132 -2.23 5.77 7.08
N ILE A 133 -3.17 6.59 6.58
CA ILE A 133 -3.08 7.20 5.24
C ILE A 133 -1.91 8.18 5.18
N ILE A 134 -1.70 9.03 6.19
CA ILE A 134 -0.59 9.98 6.23
C ILE A 134 0.74 9.24 6.27
N ALA A 135 0.90 8.28 7.19
CA ALA A 135 2.13 7.52 7.35
C ALA A 135 2.46 6.71 6.09
N GLY A 136 1.48 6.01 5.52
CA GLY A 136 1.63 5.26 4.27
C GLY A 136 1.95 6.18 3.09
N THR A 137 1.28 7.33 2.96
CA THR A 137 1.57 8.30 1.90
C THR A 137 3.03 8.74 1.96
N ILE A 138 3.52 9.19 3.11
CA ILE A 138 4.90 9.65 3.27
C ILE A 138 5.89 8.52 2.97
N LYS A 139 5.62 7.31 3.46
CA LYS A 139 6.47 6.14 3.23
C LYS A 139 6.58 5.76 1.74
N TYR A 140 5.50 5.95 0.96
CA TYR A 140 5.44 5.46 -0.41
C TYR A 140 5.60 6.52 -1.51
N ILE A 141 5.70 7.82 -1.17
CA ILE A 141 6.07 8.89 -2.11
C ILE A 141 7.31 8.55 -2.96
N PRO A 142 8.39 7.93 -2.42
CA PRO A 142 9.59 7.60 -3.18
C PRO A 142 9.32 6.76 -4.42
N PHE A 143 8.40 5.80 -4.36
CA PHE A 143 8.07 4.94 -5.51
C PHE A 143 7.47 5.74 -6.66
N ALA A 144 6.48 6.58 -6.37
CA ALA A 144 5.82 7.40 -7.37
C ALA A 144 6.75 8.49 -7.91
N SER A 145 7.53 9.16 -7.06
CA SER A 145 8.46 10.21 -7.48
C SER A 145 9.57 9.68 -8.38
N ARG A 146 10.11 8.48 -8.09
CA ARG A 146 11.12 7.84 -8.95
C ARG A 146 10.55 7.38 -10.28
N SER A 147 9.36 6.78 -10.28
CA SER A 147 8.67 6.39 -11.52
C SER A 147 8.43 7.61 -12.41
N ALA A 148 7.87 8.69 -11.85
CA ALA A 148 7.62 9.93 -12.57
C ALA A 148 8.91 10.59 -13.05
N LEU A 149 9.94 10.71 -12.20
CA LEU A 149 11.22 11.30 -12.58
C LEU A 149 11.83 10.56 -13.76
N ASN A 150 11.93 9.23 -13.70
CA ASN A 150 12.55 8.43 -14.74
C ASN A 150 11.81 8.56 -16.06
N SER A 151 10.49 8.62 -16.04
CA SER A 151 9.71 8.77 -17.25
C SER A 151 9.78 10.20 -17.82
N MET A 152 9.74 11.25 -16.96
CA MET A 152 9.89 12.64 -17.38
C MET A 152 11.25 12.91 -18.05
N LEU A 153 12.29 12.17 -17.66
CA LEU A 153 13.60 12.27 -18.27
C LEU A 153 13.68 11.68 -19.70
N GLN A 154 12.70 10.87 -20.08
CA GLN A 154 12.62 10.29 -21.43
C GLN A 154 11.87 11.18 -22.42
N ILE A 155 11.14 12.20 -21.94
CA ILE A 155 10.47 13.16 -22.82
C ILE A 155 11.48 14.21 -23.28
N SER A 156 11.49 14.47 -24.59
CA SER A 156 12.21 15.63 -25.14
C SER A 156 11.65 16.94 -24.57
N ASN A 157 12.54 17.84 -24.15
CA ASN A 157 12.15 19.17 -23.71
C ASN A 157 11.43 19.97 -24.79
N GLU A 158 11.71 19.70 -26.05
CA GLU A 158 11.12 20.36 -27.21
C GLU A 158 9.61 20.33 -27.24
N ILE A 159 8.99 19.21 -26.79
CA ILE A 159 7.53 19.07 -26.74
C ILE A 159 6.92 20.10 -25.78
N GLU A 160 7.54 20.31 -24.64
CA GLU A 160 7.02 21.25 -23.66
C GLU A 160 7.37 22.70 -24.04
N GLU A 161 8.54 22.93 -24.60
CA GLU A 161 8.94 24.22 -25.11
C GLU A 161 8.04 24.69 -26.26
N ALA A 162 7.66 23.79 -27.17
CA ALA A 162 6.69 24.09 -28.22
C ALA A 162 5.32 24.50 -27.68
N ALA A 163 4.88 23.84 -26.58
CA ALA A 163 3.65 24.19 -25.91
C ALA A 163 3.74 25.53 -25.15
N ILE A 164 4.91 25.90 -24.64
CA ILE A 164 5.16 27.20 -24.01
C ILE A 164 5.10 28.31 -25.04
N ILE A 165 5.74 28.14 -26.23
CA ILE A 165 5.72 29.11 -27.33
C ILE A 165 4.29 29.40 -27.79
N GLN A 166 3.37 28.41 -27.65
CA GLN A 166 1.95 28.56 -27.99
C GLN A 166 1.12 29.15 -26.83
N ASP A 167 1.74 29.67 -25.79
CA ASP A 167 1.08 30.24 -24.59
C ASP A 167 0.10 29.27 -23.91
N ILE A 168 0.32 27.94 -24.03
CA ILE A 168 -0.54 26.94 -23.37
C ILE A 168 -0.25 26.96 -21.85
N PRO A 169 -1.23 27.25 -20.99
CA PRO A 169 -1.03 27.32 -19.54
C PRO A 169 -0.61 25.96 -18.98
N TRP A 170 0.16 25.99 -17.88
CA TRP A 170 0.77 24.82 -17.26
C TRP A 170 -0.23 23.67 -16.99
N THR A 171 -1.42 23.99 -16.48
CA THR A 171 -2.46 22.98 -16.21
C THR A 171 -2.87 22.24 -17.47
N LYS A 172 -3.09 22.95 -18.58
CA LYS A 172 -3.44 22.30 -19.85
C LYS A 172 -2.28 21.48 -20.40
N ARG A 173 -1.02 21.95 -20.27
CA ARG A 173 0.17 21.17 -20.66
C ARG A 173 0.26 19.88 -19.85
N MET A 174 0.10 19.96 -18.52
CA MET A 174 0.16 18.81 -17.65
C MET A 174 -0.89 17.77 -18.02
N PHE A 175 -2.19 18.15 -18.06
CA PHE A 175 -3.29 17.19 -18.24
C PHE A 175 -3.52 16.75 -19.68
N ARG A 176 -3.17 17.55 -20.70
CA ARG A 176 -3.45 17.23 -22.11
C ARG A 176 -2.23 16.75 -22.90
N ILE A 177 -1.02 17.03 -22.42
CA ILE A 177 0.21 16.69 -23.13
C ILE A 177 1.04 15.70 -22.29
N ILE A 178 1.49 16.10 -21.10
CA ILE A 178 2.46 15.34 -20.33
C ILE A 178 1.86 14.04 -19.78
N ILE A 179 0.72 14.12 -19.08
CA ILE A 179 0.06 12.95 -18.48
C ILE A 179 -0.32 11.91 -19.55
N PRO A 180 -0.94 12.25 -20.68
CA PRO A 180 -1.28 11.26 -21.70
C PRO A 180 -0.07 10.58 -22.34
N ILE A 181 1.02 11.32 -22.58
CA ILE A 181 2.26 10.75 -23.11
C ILE A 181 2.86 9.74 -22.12
N GLN A 182 2.77 10.01 -20.84
CA GLN A 182 3.37 9.20 -19.77
C GLN A 182 2.38 8.34 -18.99
N LYS A 183 1.21 8.09 -19.53
CA LYS A 183 0.15 7.36 -18.82
C LYS A 183 0.63 6.04 -18.20
N SER A 184 1.46 5.28 -18.89
CA SER A 184 1.97 4.00 -18.40
C SER A 184 2.84 4.15 -17.14
N ALA A 185 3.77 5.10 -17.14
CA ALA A 185 4.64 5.36 -16.00
C ALA A 185 3.88 5.97 -14.82
N ILE A 186 2.92 6.84 -15.10
CA ILE A 186 2.05 7.42 -14.08
C ILE A 186 1.18 6.33 -13.44
N ILE A 187 0.54 5.47 -14.22
CA ILE A 187 -0.22 4.32 -13.69
C ILE A 187 0.68 3.44 -12.81
N SER A 188 1.89 3.12 -13.27
CA SER A 188 2.86 2.36 -12.46
C SER A 188 3.21 3.09 -11.15
N GLY A 189 3.33 4.43 -11.19
CA GLY A 189 3.57 5.27 -10.02
C GLY A 189 2.45 5.24 -8.99
N TYR A 190 1.21 4.93 -9.38
CA TYR A 190 0.08 4.71 -8.47
C TYR A 190 -0.01 3.24 -8.02
N MET A 191 0.26 2.29 -8.94
CA MET A 191 0.15 0.86 -8.64
C MET A 191 1.21 0.39 -7.63
N LEU A 192 2.45 0.90 -7.71
CA LEU A 192 3.51 0.51 -6.78
C LEU A 192 3.19 0.86 -5.31
N PRO A 193 2.82 2.12 -4.96
CA PRO A 193 2.33 2.43 -3.62
C PRO A 193 1.14 1.60 -3.19
N PHE A 194 0.18 1.36 -4.09
CA PHE A 194 -1.00 0.54 -3.80
C PHE A 194 -0.62 -0.88 -3.39
N MET A 195 0.17 -1.57 -4.22
CA MET A 195 0.56 -2.96 -3.96
C MET A 195 1.47 -3.10 -2.74
N THR A 196 2.34 -2.11 -2.47
CA THR A 196 3.19 -2.13 -1.27
C THR A 196 2.39 -1.86 -0.01
N CYS A 197 1.43 -0.94 -0.05
CA CYS A 197 0.56 -0.62 1.06
C CYS A 197 -0.33 -1.80 1.48
N LEU A 198 -0.86 -2.57 0.50
CA LEU A 198 -1.66 -3.77 0.78
C LEU A 198 -0.91 -4.84 1.60
N ARG A 199 0.41 -4.90 1.50
CA ARG A 199 1.26 -5.90 2.16
C ARG A 199 2.00 -5.34 3.37
N GLU A 200 1.74 -4.08 3.73
CA GLU A 200 2.44 -3.43 4.84
C GLU A 200 1.86 -3.88 6.17
N LEU A 201 2.68 -4.54 6.97
CA LEU A 201 2.38 -4.93 8.33
C LEU A 201 3.13 -4.07 9.33
N SER A 202 4.47 -3.99 9.19
CA SER A 202 5.37 -3.43 10.20
C SER A 202 5.12 -1.96 10.54
N LEU A 203 4.70 -1.15 9.55
CA LEU A 203 4.36 0.24 9.76
C LEU A 203 3.03 0.37 10.51
N PHE A 204 2.03 -0.39 10.07
CA PHE A 204 0.67 -0.26 10.56
C PHE A 204 0.44 -0.94 11.91
N LEU A 205 1.18 -2.01 12.23
CA LEU A 205 1.10 -2.72 13.50
C LEU A 205 1.29 -1.79 14.72
N LEU A 206 2.14 -0.77 14.59
CA LEU A 206 2.37 0.21 15.65
C LEU A 206 1.35 1.34 15.68
N LEU A 207 0.58 1.55 14.61
CA LEU A 207 -0.29 2.73 14.44
C LEU A 207 -1.77 2.43 14.62
N CYS A 208 -2.18 1.17 14.57
CA CYS A 208 -3.57 0.79 14.77
C CYS A 208 -3.71 -0.52 15.54
N THR A 209 -4.88 -0.67 16.17
CA THR A 209 -5.30 -1.91 16.83
C THR A 209 -5.92 -2.88 15.80
N GLN A 210 -6.20 -4.08 16.26
CA GLN A 210 -6.86 -5.12 15.46
C GLN A 210 -8.20 -4.67 14.88
N GLY A 211 -8.57 -5.25 13.76
CA GLY A 211 -9.84 -4.96 13.09
C GLY A 211 -9.83 -3.77 12.14
N PHE A 212 -8.77 -2.93 12.17
CA PHE A 212 -8.64 -1.78 11.27
C PHE A 212 -8.20 -2.17 9.86
N ILE A 213 -7.18 -3.01 9.78
CA ILE A 213 -6.61 -3.50 8.51
C ILE A 213 -6.38 -5.00 8.58
N LEU A 214 -6.40 -5.64 7.42
CA LEU A 214 -6.33 -7.10 7.32
C LEU A 214 -5.01 -7.66 7.87
N SER A 215 -3.88 -7.02 7.58
CA SER A 215 -2.57 -7.48 8.04
C SER A 215 -2.46 -7.56 9.57
N THR A 216 -2.93 -6.53 10.30
CA THR A 216 -2.91 -6.53 11.77
C THR A 216 -3.97 -7.45 12.38
N THR A 217 -5.05 -7.73 11.64
CA THR A 217 -6.10 -8.62 12.09
C THR A 217 -5.68 -10.08 11.93
N LEU A 218 -5.02 -10.44 10.84
CA LEU A 218 -4.53 -11.80 10.61
C LEU A 218 -3.37 -12.16 11.54
N ASP A 219 -2.48 -11.22 11.86
CA ASP A 219 -1.37 -11.41 12.80
C ASP A 219 -1.88 -11.85 14.20
N TYR A 220 -3.02 -11.32 14.60
CA TYR A 220 -3.67 -11.73 15.88
C TYR A 220 -4.22 -13.15 15.88
N PHE A 221 -4.63 -13.68 14.72
CA PHE A 221 -5.14 -15.04 14.64
C PHE A 221 -4.03 -16.11 14.60
N ASP A 222 -2.77 -15.69 14.39
CA ASP A 222 -1.59 -16.56 14.37
C ASP A 222 -0.97 -16.72 15.78
N GLU A 223 -1.34 -15.92 16.78
CA GLU A 223 -0.94 -16.03 18.19
C GLU A 223 -1.89 -16.95 18.98
#